data_b6bc5df227a269f2a145a80e05828aeb
#
_entry.id   b6bc5df227a269f2a145a80e05828aeb
#
_cell.length_a   1.000
_cell.length_b   1.000
_cell.length_c   1.000
_cell.angle_alpha   90.00
_cell.angle_beta   90.00
_cell.angle_gamma   90.00
#
_symmetry.space_group_name_H-M   'P 1'
#
loop_
_entity.id
_entity.type
_entity.pdbx_description
1 polymer ?
#
loop_
_entity_poly.entity_id
_entity_poly.type
_entity_poly.pdbx_seq_one_letter_code
_entity_poly.pdbx_strand_id
1 'polypeptide(L)'
;MAKERLDKLIASTGRWSRREVKTLVREGRVLVDGRIAGSAEEKYDAESCRIAVNGEELLLRRHTYVMLHKPAGVLSATEDGRGRTVLDLLTPELRKIGVFPVGRLDKDTEGLLLLTDDGELAHTLLSPKKHVDKVYYARVSGRLTPEDCAAFEAGMTLGDGLECLPAGLEILAAGETSECLVTLREGKFHQVKRMLAARGKPVTYLKRVRFGPLVLDSGLERKNSLQIMSKPSIIISFNQQVAQTTRVRVSGGTPCQGEFSRTSFCNSRMRSIPRSA
;
A
#
# COMPACT_ATOMS: atom_id res chain seq x y z
N MET A 1 -3.87 13.65 23.74
CA MET A 1 -3.83 12.46 22.85
C MET A 1 -4.75 11.37 23.36
N ALA A 2 -5.21 10.45 22.51
CA ALA A 2 -6.17 9.45 22.95
C ALA A 2 -5.47 8.36 23.78
N LYS A 3 -5.90 8.19 25.04
CA LYS A 3 -5.43 7.12 25.92
C LYS A 3 -6.04 5.78 25.48
N GLU A 4 -5.25 4.75 25.40
CA GLU A 4 -5.67 3.39 25.07
C GLU A 4 -5.53 2.43 26.26
N ARG A 5 -6.33 1.36 26.29
CA ARG A 5 -6.26 0.33 27.34
C ARG A 5 -4.92 -0.40 27.29
N LEU A 6 -4.36 -0.71 28.45
CA LEU A 6 -3.09 -1.41 28.61
C LEU A 6 -3.07 -2.75 27.86
N ASP A 7 -4.16 -3.54 27.95
CA ASP A 7 -4.26 -4.81 27.25
C ASP A 7 -4.19 -4.65 25.72
N LYS A 8 -4.75 -3.55 25.17
CA LYS A 8 -4.67 -3.23 23.76
C LYS A 8 -3.27 -2.79 23.36
N LEU A 9 -2.64 -1.90 24.16
CA LEU A 9 -1.28 -1.41 23.90
C LEU A 9 -0.25 -2.55 23.86
N ILE A 10 -0.30 -3.49 24.82
CA ILE A 10 0.64 -4.60 24.83
C ILE A 10 0.34 -5.59 23.70
N ALA A 11 -0.95 -5.88 23.43
CA ALA A 11 -1.34 -6.79 22.34
C ALA A 11 -0.96 -6.26 20.95
N SER A 12 -0.88 -4.91 20.76
CA SER A 12 -0.44 -4.31 19.50
C SER A 12 1.03 -4.63 19.12
N THR A 13 1.82 -5.15 20.07
CA THR A 13 3.16 -5.66 19.79
C THR A 13 3.16 -7.01 19.07
N GLY A 14 2.02 -7.72 19.02
CA GLY A 14 1.87 -9.06 18.44
C GLY A 14 2.45 -10.20 19.30
N ARG A 15 3.11 -9.90 20.43
CA ARG A 15 3.75 -10.89 21.30
C ARG A 15 2.74 -11.64 22.17
N TRP A 16 1.68 -10.97 22.61
CA TRP A 16 0.63 -11.52 23.49
C TRP A 16 -0.76 -11.14 22.98
N SER A 17 -1.72 -12.03 23.17
CA SER A 17 -3.14 -11.72 23.02
C SER A 17 -3.63 -10.87 24.21
N ARG A 18 -4.73 -10.14 24.05
CA ARG A 18 -5.35 -9.37 25.16
C ARG A 18 -5.69 -10.24 26.38
N ARG A 19 -6.01 -11.53 26.17
CA ARG A 19 -6.29 -12.48 27.22
C ARG A 19 -5.02 -12.83 28.02
N GLU A 20 -3.92 -13.08 27.33
CA GLU A 20 -2.61 -13.32 27.94
C GLU A 20 -2.12 -12.11 28.74
N VAL A 21 -2.31 -10.89 28.19
CA VAL A 21 -1.95 -9.64 28.91
C VAL A 21 -2.71 -9.51 30.23
N LYS A 22 -4.00 -9.83 30.28
CA LYS A 22 -4.77 -9.83 31.54
C LYS A 22 -4.19 -10.79 32.59
N THR A 23 -3.66 -11.91 32.15
CA THR A 23 -2.98 -12.87 33.05
C THR A 23 -1.65 -12.30 33.53
N LEU A 24 -0.83 -11.74 32.63
CA LEU A 24 0.46 -11.12 33.00
C LEU A 24 0.30 -9.96 33.99
N VAL A 25 -0.74 -9.16 33.85
CA VAL A 25 -1.04 -8.06 34.81
C VAL A 25 -1.42 -8.63 36.17
N ARG A 26 -2.27 -9.67 36.24
CA ARG A 26 -2.63 -10.34 37.51
C ARG A 26 -1.43 -10.97 38.23
N GLU A 27 -0.45 -11.44 37.44
CA GLU A 27 0.79 -12.04 37.95
C GLU A 27 1.84 -10.98 38.34
N GLY A 28 1.54 -9.66 38.20
CA GLY A 28 2.49 -8.59 38.52
C GLY A 28 3.67 -8.48 37.55
N ARG A 29 3.59 -9.07 36.38
CA ARG A 29 4.67 -9.16 35.37
C ARG A 29 4.69 -7.99 34.39
N VAL A 30 3.78 -7.03 34.55
CA VAL A 30 3.65 -5.82 33.70
C VAL A 30 3.97 -4.59 34.53
N LEU A 31 4.93 -3.80 34.07
CA LEU A 31 5.30 -2.53 34.66
C LEU A 31 4.90 -1.39 33.71
N VAL A 32 4.37 -0.31 34.26
CA VAL A 32 4.14 0.95 33.58
C VAL A 32 4.85 2.04 34.34
N ASP A 33 5.77 2.75 33.68
CA ASP A 33 6.66 3.77 34.27
C ASP A 33 7.37 3.26 35.55
N GLY A 34 7.81 1.99 35.53
CA GLY A 34 8.50 1.33 36.61
C GLY A 34 7.62 0.83 37.76
N ARG A 35 6.30 0.98 37.69
CA ARG A 35 5.32 0.52 38.72
C ARG A 35 4.52 -0.66 38.20
N ILE A 36 4.20 -1.61 39.07
CA ILE A 36 3.35 -2.75 38.71
C ILE A 36 1.96 -2.23 38.30
N ALA A 37 1.49 -2.65 37.11
CA ALA A 37 0.19 -2.27 36.58
C ALA A 37 -0.95 -2.85 37.42
N GLY A 38 -1.88 -2.02 37.87
CA GLY A 38 -3.03 -2.45 38.70
C GLY A 38 -4.13 -3.14 37.89
N SER A 39 -4.35 -2.73 36.64
CA SER A 39 -5.40 -3.29 35.78
C SER A 39 -5.01 -3.29 34.32
N ALA A 40 -5.33 -4.36 33.60
CA ALA A 40 -5.17 -4.45 32.14
C ALA A 40 -6.15 -3.52 31.37
N GLU A 41 -7.16 -2.99 32.04
CA GLU A 41 -8.18 -2.11 31.46
C GLU A 41 -7.87 -0.63 31.65
N GLU A 42 -6.89 -0.32 32.48
CA GLU A 42 -6.41 1.04 32.70
C GLU A 42 -5.88 1.64 31.39
N LYS A 43 -6.09 2.96 31.23
CA LYS A 43 -5.79 3.64 29.96
C LYS A 43 -4.52 4.48 30.09
N TYR A 44 -3.58 4.25 29.17
CA TYR A 44 -2.31 4.95 29.08
C TYR A 44 -2.11 5.58 27.69
N ASP A 45 -1.26 6.59 27.63
CA ASP A 45 -0.85 7.19 26.37
C ASP A 45 0.43 6.49 25.88
N ALA A 46 0.34 5.82 24.74
CA ALA A 46 1.43 5.05 24.17
C ALA A 46 2.71 5.86 23.86
N GLU A 47 2.60 7.17 23.72
CA GLU A 47 3.74 8.03 23.38
C GLU A 47 4.48 8.55 24.62
N SER A 48 3.84 8.52 25.79
CA SER A 48 4.40 9.08 27.03
C SER A 48 4.70 8.04 28.10
N CYS A 49 4.11 6.84 28.04
CA CYS A 49 4.38 5.78 29.04
C CYS A 49 5.42 4.76 28.56
N ARG A 50 6.21 4.26 29.49
CA ARG A 50 7.11 3.12 29.28
C ARG A 50 6.47 1.87 29.83
N ILE A 51 6.28 0.87 28.98
CA ILE A 51 5.70 -0.41 29.40
C ILE A 51 6.78 -1.49 29.30
N ALA A 52 6.95 -2.25 30.38
CA ALA A 52 7.81 -3.43 30.38
C ALA A 52 6.99 -4.69 30.76
N VAL A 53 7.30 -5.79 30.10
CA VAL A 53 6.72 -7.11 30.38
C VAL A 53 7.85 -8.10 30.63
N ASN A 54 7.80 -8.81 31.76
CA ASN A 54 8.86 -9.72 32.19
C ASN A 54 10.24 -9.05 32.31
N GLY A 55 10.28 -7.76 32.64
CA GLY A 55 11.52 -6.96 32.71
C GLY A 55 12.04 -6.44 31.39
N GLU A 56 11.39 -6.77 30.25
CA GLU A 56 11.74 -6.28 28.93
C GLU A 56 10.86 -5.08 28.54
N GLU A 57 11.46 -3.94 28.23
CA GLU A 57 10.77 -2.73 27.77
C GLU A 57 10.20 -2.95 26.37
N LEU A 58 8.93 -2.59 26.17
CA LEU A 58 8.22 -2.79 24.92
C LEU A 58 8.28 -1.52 24.06
N LEU A 59 8.64 -1.68 22.80
CA LEU A 59 8.46 -0.61 21.81
C LEU A 59 6.99 -0.57 21.38
N LEU A 60 6.23 0.35 21.97
CA LEU A 60 4.84 0.57 21.62
C LEU A 60 4.73 1.28 20.28
N ARG A 61 3.86 0.76 19.42
CA ARG A 61 3.50 1.41 18.14
C ARG A 61 1.99 1.57 18.12
N ARG A 62 1.52 2.77 17.79
CA ARG A 62 0.07 3.02 17.66
C ARG A 62 -0.55 2.19 16.55
N HIS A 63 0.15 2.08 15.44
CA HIS A 63 -0.26 1.28 14.29
C HIS A 63 0.95 0.62 13.63
N THR A 64 0.70 -0.48 12.98
CA THR A 64 1.68 -1.25 12.21
C THR A 64 1.45 -1.02 10.72
N TYR A 65 2.51 -0.75 9.98
CA TYR A 65 2.49 -0.57 8.54
C TYR A 65 3.49 -1.53 7.92
N VAL A 66 3.02 -2.36 7.00
CA VAL A 66 3.84 -3.39 6.36
C VAL A 66 3.76 -3.22 4.85
N MET A 67 4.90 -2.99 4.22
CA MET A 67 5.03 -3.07 2.77
C MET A 67 5.28 -4.54 2.39
N LEU A 68 4.39 -5.11 1.63
CA LEU A 68 4.50 -6.47 1.09
C LEU A 68 4.75 -6.41 -0.41
N HIS A 69 5.77 -7.10 -0.89
CA HIS A 69 5.85 -7.48 -2.31
C HIS A 69 4.98 -8.73 -2.51
N LYS A 70 3.72 -8.55 -2.87
CA LYS A 70 2.78 -9.65 -3.08
C LYS A 70 3.22 -10.49 -4.27
N PRO A 71 3.38 -11.80 -4.12
CA PRO A 71 3.60 -12.71 -5.24
C PRO A 71 2.31 -12.99 -6.02
N ALA A 72 2.43 -13.47 -7.25
CA ALA A 72 1.31 -14.06 -7.98
C ALA A 72 0.77 -15.32 -7.26
N GLY A 73 -0.49 -15.67 -7.52
CA GLY A 73 -1.13 -16.86 -6.95
C GLY A 73 -1.75 -16.69 -5.57
N VAL A 74 -1.57 -15.53 -4.93
CA VAL A 74 -2.06 -15.23 -3.57
C VAL A 74 -3.17 -14.18 -3.61
N LEU A 75 -4.21 -14.35 -2.77
CA LEU A 75 -5.35 -13.45 -2.68
C LEU A 75 -5.06 -12.27 -1.75
N SER A 76 -5.49 -11.06 -2.15
CA SER A 76 -5.48 -9.86 -1.30
C SER A 76 -6.72 -9.85 -0.37
N ALA A 77 -6.77 -10.79 0.56
CA ALA A 77 -7.84 -10.98 1.53
C ALA A 77 -7.27 -11.31 2.91
N THR A 78 -8.07 -11.13 3.95
CA THR A 78 -7.73 -11.56 5.30
C THR A 78 -7.95 -13.05 5.49
N GLU A 79 -9.01 -13.59 4.89
CA GLU A 79 -9.39 -14.99 4.95
C GLU A 79 -9.96 -15.43 3.60
N ASP A 80 -9.76 -16.69 3.26
CA ASP A 80 -10.40 -17.34 2.10
C ASP A 80 -10.49 -18.84 2.35
N GLY A 81 -11.67 -19.42 2.07
CA GLY A 81 -11.93 -20.85 2.34
C GLY A 81 -11.22 -21.82 1.38
N ARG A 82 -10.64 -21.35 0.28
CA ARG A 82 -10.08 -22.21 -0.78
C ARG A 82 -8.71 -21.79 -1.27
N GLY A 83 -8.23 -20.60 -0.93
CA GLY A 83 -7.00 -20.05 -1.48
C GLY A 83 -6.09 -19.44 -0.42
N ARG A 84 -4.79 -19.45 -0.73
CA ARG A 84 -3.77 -18.79 0.09
C ARG A 84 -3.97 -17.27 0.01
N THR A 85 -3.94 -16.62 1.16
CA THR A 85 -4.10 -15.17 1.29
C THR A 85 -2.77 -14.47 1.58
N VAL A 86 -2.76 -13.15 1.51
CA VAL A 86 -1.58 -12.34 1.87
C VAL A 86 -1.25 -12.43 3.35
N LEU A 87 -2.20 -12.77 4.23
CA LEU A 87 -1.93 -12.99 5.65
C LEU A 87 -1.16 -14.26 5.92
N ASP A 88 -1.27 -15.28 5.04
CA ASP A 88 -0.47 -16.51 5.15
C ASP A 88 1.01 -16.30 4.88
N LEU A 89 1.38 -15.14 4.33
CA LEU A 89 2.77 -14.73 4.11
C LEU A 89 3.38 -14.03 5.32
N LEU A 90 2.56 -13.63 6.29
CA LEU A 90 2.98 -12.87 7.46
C LEU A 90 3.53 -13.77 8.57
N THR A 91 4.40 -13.20 9.40
CA THR A 91 4.82 -13.84 10.65
C THR A 91 3.64 -13.98 11.61
N PRO A 92 3.69 -14.95 12.57
CA PRO A 92 2.63 -15.12 13.57
C PRO A 92 2.32 -13.83 14.36
N GLU A 93 3.35 -13.04 14.66
CA GLU A 93 3.23 -11.77 15.39
C GLU A 93 2.39 -10.76 14.59
N LEU A 94 2.70 -10.56 13.31
CA LEU A 94 1.95 -9.65 12.44
C LEU A 94 0.50 -10.09 12.25
N ARG A 95 0.24 -11.40 12.18
CA ARG A 95 -1.13 -11.92 12.13
C ARG A 95 -1.91 -11.64 13.42
N LYS A 96 -1.27 -11.77 14.61
CA LYS A 96 -1.88 -11.44 15.91
C LYS A 96 -2.21 -9.96 16.05
N ILE A 97 -1.44 -9.05 15.44
CA ILE A 97 -1.74 -7.61 15.40
C ILE A 97 -3.06 -7.34 14.67
N GLY A 98 -3.43 -8.18 13.70
CA GLY A 98 -4.66 -8.02 12.94
C GLY A 98 -4.54 -7.02 11.78
N VAL A 99 -3.35 -6.94 11.15
CA VAL A 99 -3.18 -6.13 9.95
C VAL A 99 -4.02 -6.67 8.79
N PHE A 100 -4.50 -5.78 7.93
CA PHE A 100 -5.30 -6.11 6.74
C PHE A 100 -4.78 -5.36 5.50
N PRO A 101 -5.04 -5.86 4.29
CA PRO A 101 -4.55 -5.22 3.07
C PRO A 101 -5.28 -3.92 2.76
N VAL A 102 -4.53 -2.87 2.42
CA VAL A 102 -5.04 -1.58 1.94
C VAL A 102 -5.31 -1.67 0.45
N GLY A 103 -6.54 -2.02 0.12
CA GLY A 103 -6.97 -2.33 -1.24
C GLY A 103 -6.56 -3.73 -1.68
N ARG A 104 -6.77 -4.01 -2.96
CA ARG A 104 -6.57 -5.34 -3.53
C ARG A 104 -5.71 -5.27 -4.78
N LEU A 105 -4.90 -6.31 -4.96
CA LEU A 105 -4.30 -6.72 -6.22
C LEU A 105 -4.95 -8.03 -6.63
N ASP A 106 -5.11 -8.24 -7.92
CA ASP A 106 -5.63 -9.50 -8.45
C ASP A 106 -4.73 -10.67 -8.03
N LYS A 107 -5.25 -11.89 -8.08
CA LYS A 107 -4.53 -13.10 -7.69
C LYS A 107 -3.21 -13.25 -8.44
N ASP A 108 -3.19 -12.96 -9.73
CA ASP A 108 -2.04 -13.05 -10.63
C ASP A 108 -1.20 -11.75 -10.73
N THR A 109 -1.68 -10.64 -10.15
CA THR A 109 -0.94 -9.37 -10.11
C THR A 109 0.04 -9.36 -8.93
N GLU A 110 1.27 -9.00 -9.22
CA GLU A 110 2.36 -8.89 -8.24
C GLU A 110 2.55 -7.46 -7.73
N GLY A 111 3.46 -7.30 -6.77
CA GLY A 111 4.03 -6.01 -6.40
C GLY A 111 3.56 -5.44 -5.09
N LEU A 112 3.66 -4.11 -4.96
CA LEU A 112 3.47 -3.39 -3.72
C LEU A 112 2.03 -3.51 -3.21
N LEU A 113 1.88 -4.11 -2.03
CA LEU A 113 0.66 -4.10 -1.24
C LEU A 113 0.98 -3.58 0.17
N LEU A 114 0.26 -2.56 0.61
CA LEU A 114 0.32 -2.07 1.97
C LEU A 114 -0.64 -2.87 2.84
N LEU A 115 -0.18 -3.32 4.03
CA LEU A 115 -1.02 -3.88 5.07
C LEU A 115 -0.89 -3.01 6.33
N THR A 116 -1.98 -2.85 7.08
CA THR A 116 -1.99 -2.05 8.32
C THR A 116 -3.16 -2.45 9.20
N ASP A 117 -3.09 -2.10 10.49
CA ASP A 117 -4.20 -2.12 11.44
C ASP A 117 -4.85 -0.72 11.60
N ASP A 118 -4.39 0.29 10.83
CA ASP A 118 -4.91 1.65 10.79
C ASP A 118 -6.07 1.76 9.79
N GLY A 119 -7.29 1.57 10.28
CA GLY A 119 -8.51 1.64 9.45
C GLY A 119 -8.78 3.04 8.89
N GLU A 120 -8.43 4.11 9.62
CA GLU A 120 -8.64 5.49 9.19
C GLU A 120 -7.73 5.84 8.00
N LEU A 121 -6.43 5.50 8.10
CA LEU A 121 -5.50 5.67 7.00
C LEU A 121 -5.93 4.84 5.78
N ALA A 122 -6.27 3.57 5.99
CA ALA A 122 -6.71 2.68 4.90
C ALA A 122 -7.93 3.24 4.16
N HIS A 123 -8.94 3.72 4.90
CA HIS A 123 -10.11 4.36 4.30
C HIS A 123 -9.74 5.62 3.50
N THR A 124 -8.84 6.44 4.04
CA THR A 124 -8.35 7.65 3.36
C THR A 124 -7.64 7.32 2.05
N LEU A 125 -6.77 6.30 2.05
CA LEU A 125 -6.00 5.89 0.86
C LEU A 125 -6.85 5.24 -0.23
N LEU A 126 -7.92 4.54 0.16
CA LEU A 126 -8.81 3.86 -0.77
C LEU A 126 -9.93 4.75 -1.30
N SER A 127 -10.19 5.88 -0.66
CA SER A 127 -11.26 6.81 -1.05
C SER A 127 -11.03 7.34 -2.47
N PRO A 128 -11.99 7.17 -3.40
CA PRO A 128 -11.87 7.70 -4.76
C PRO A 128 -11.65 9.23 -4.81
N LYS A 129 -12.18 9.94 -3.80
CA LYS A 129 -12.05 11.40 -3.68
C LYS A 129 -10.62 11.89 -3.44
N LYS A 130 -9.73 11.02 -2.97
CA LYS A 130 -8.34 11.36 -2.64
C LYS A 130 -7.38 11.17 -3.82
N HIS A 131 -7.82 10.51 -4.90
CA HIS A 131 -7.06 10.34 -6.14
C HIS A 131 -5.61 9.87 -5.94
N VAL A 132 -5.41 8.90 -5.04
CA VAL A 132 -4.08 8.37 -4.76
C VAL A 132 -3.56 7.59 -5.98
N ASP A 133 -2.44 8.03 -6.53
CA ASP A 133 -1.83 7.43 -7.71
C ASP A 133 -1.38 5.99 -7.43
N LYS A 134 -1.68 5.10 -8.37
CA LYS A 134 -1.23 3.71 -8.40
C LYS A 134 -0.50 3.48 -9.71
N VAL A 135 0.80 3.19 -9.64
CA VAL A 135 1.61 2.94 -10.84
C VAL A 135 1.88 1.46 -10.99
N TYR A 136 1.58 0.97 -12.17
CA TYR A 136 1.76 -0.43 -12.55
C TYR A 136 2.76 -0.53 -13.68
N TYR A 137 3.75 -1.41 -13.53
CA TYR A 137 4.53 -1.92 -14.64
C TYR A 137 3.78 -3.06 -15.30
N ALA A 138 3.63 -2.99 -16.62
CA ALA A 138 2.95 -4.02 -17.40
C ALA A 138 3.81 -4.46 -18.60
N ARG A 139 3.73 -5.76 -18.91
CA ARG A 139 4.10 -6.30 -20.21
C ARG A 139 2.83 -6.66 -20.95
N VAL A 140 2.80 -6.33 -22.23
CA VAL A 140 1.66 -6.59 -23.10
C VAL A 140 2.08 -7.26 -24.40
N SER A 141 1.22 -8.09 -24.93
CA SER A 141 1.38 -8.61 -26.28
C SER A 141 0.99 -7.54 -27.31
N GLY A 142 1.84 -7.29 -28.28
CA GLY A 142 1.67 -6.29 -29.32
C GLY A 142 2.35 -4.96 -29.04
N ARG A 143 2.56 -4.21 -30.12
CA ARG A 143 3.30 -2.95 -30.11
C ARG A 143 2.41 -1.81 -29.59
N LEU A 144 2.83 -1.15 -28.51
CA LEU A 144 2.22 0.08 -28.00
C LEU A 144 2.64 1.26 -28.87
N THR A 145 1.71 2.21 -29.03
CA THR A 145 1.88 3.39 -29.89
C THR A 145 1.46 4.67 -29.15
N PRO A 146 1.82 5.88 -29.65
CA PRO A 146 1.37 7.15 -29.06
C PRO A 146 -0.17 7.28 -28.99
N GLU A 147 -0.89 6.67 -29.93
CA GLU A 147 -2.37 6.65 -29.92
C GLU A 147 -2.94 5.88 -28.73
N ASP A 148 -2.20 4.87 -28.24
CA ASP A 148 -2.59 4.17 -27.01
C ASP A 148 -2.43 5.09 -25.79
N CYS A 149 -1.36 5.89 -25.74
CA CYS A 149 -1.17 6.90 -24.69
C CYS A 149 -2.28 7.94 -24.70
N ALA A 150 -2.62 8.49 -25.88
CA ALA A 150 -3.70 9.47 -26.03
C ALA A 150 -5.06 8.91 -25.61
N ALA A 151 -5.34 7.63 -25.92
CA ALA A 151 -6.57 6.95 -25.50
C ALA A 151 -6.66 6.81 -23.98
N PHE A 152 -5.54 6.54 -23.30
CA PHE A 152 -5.48 6.48 -21.83
C PHE A 152 -5.69 7.86 -21.20
N GLU A 153 -5.06 8.89 -21.75
CA GLU A 153 -5.19 10.28 -21.28
C GLU A 153 -6.62 10.82 -21.43
N ALA A 154 -7.33 10.44 -22.49
CA ALA A 154 -8.73 10.80 -22.70
C ALA A 154 -9.68 10.07 -21.73
N GLY A 155 -9.26 8.97 -21.15
CA GLY A 155 -10.16 8.00 -20.51
C GLY A 155 -10.86 7.14 -21.56
N MET A 156 -11.53 6.07 -21.14
CA MET A 156 -12.21 5.18 -22.07
C MET A 156 -13.41 4.49 -21.48
N THR A 157 -14.40 4.20 -22.30
CA THR A 157 -15.52 3.31 -21.97
C THR A 157 -15.18 1.91 -22.45
N LEU A 158 -15.22 0.94 -21.54
CA LEU A 158 -14.99 -0.48 -21.85
C LEU A 158 -16.22 -1.14 -22.47
N GLY A 159 -16.03 -2.29 -23.09
CA GLY A 159 -17.10 -2.98 -23.84
C GLY A 159 -18.34 -3.37 -23.03
N ASP A 160 -18.27 -3.40 -21.70
CA ASP A 160 -19.40 -3.60 -20.77
C ASP A 160 -20.00 -2.28 -20.25
N GLY A 161 -19.62 -1.14 -20.84
CA GLY A 161 -20.11 0.17 -20.44
C GLY A 161 -19.37 0.78 -19.24
N LEU A 162 -18.32 0.14 -18.71
CA LEU A 162 -17.55 0.68 -17.61
C LEU A 162 -16.70 1.88 -18.07
N GLU A 163 -17.02 3.05 -17.55
CA GLU A 163 -16.23 4.26 -17.81
C GLU A 163 -14.95 4.27 -16.98
N CYS A 164 -13.79 4.41 -17.60
CA CYS A 164 -12.49 4.58 -16.96
C CYS A 164 -12.06 6.05 -17.03
N LEU A 165 -11.66 6.58 -15.87
CA LEU A 165 -11.13 7.94 -15.77
C LEU A 165 -9.83 8.08 -16.59
N PRO A 166 -9.44 9.32 -17.00
CA PRO A 166 -8.15 9.62 -17.55
C PRO A 166 -7.00 8.99 -16.76
N ALA A 167 -6.09 8.34 -17.47
CA ALA A 167 -4.99 7.58 -16.92
C ALA A 167 -3.70 7.87 -17.69
N GLY A 168 -2.55 7.69 -17.02
CA GLY A 168 -1.26 7.81 -17.70
C GLY A 168 -0.82 6.47 -18.30
N LEU A 169 -0.28 6.50 -19.52
CA LEU A 169 0.42 5.37 -20.14
C LEU A 169 1.77 5.86 -20.63
N GLU A 170 2.85 5.35 -20.07
CA GLU A 170 4.23 5.63 -20.49
C GLU A 170 4.84 4.37 -21.12
N ILE A 171 5.25 4.47 -22.38
CA ILE A 171 5.86 3.35 -23.10
C ILE A 171 7.35 3.30 -22.76
N LEU A 172 7.81 2.20 -22.18
CA LEU A 172 9.21 1.95 -21.85
C LEU A 172 9.95 1.26 -22.99
N ALA A 173 9.26 0.29 -23.62
CA ALA A 173 9.76 -0.43 -24.77
C ALA A 173 8.58 -0.83 -25.68
N ALA A 174 8.74 -0.68 -27.00
CA ALA A 174 7.71 -1.02 -27.97
C ALA A 174 8.21 -2.09 -28.96
N GLY A 175 7.51 -3.22 -29.04
CA GLY A 175 7.84 -4.38 -29.88
C GLY A 175 6.69 -5.36 -29.96
N GLU A 176 6.93 -6.59 -30.41
CA GLU A 176 5.94 -7.68 -30.35
C GLU A 176 5.45 -7.91 -28.93
N THR A 177 6.34 -7.73 -27.95
CA THR A 177 6.04 -7.55 -26.54
C THR A 177 6.47 -6.16 -26.14
N SER A 178 5.54 -5.34 -25.68
CA SER A 178 5.82 -3.99 -25.20
C SER A 178 5.83 -3.93 -23.67
N GLU A 179 6.59 -2.98 -23.13
CA GLU A 179 6.66 -2.69 -21.69
C GLU A 179 6.20 -1.26 -21.44
N CYS A 180 5.41 -1.07 -20.39
CA CYS A 180 4.87 0.26 -20.05
C CYS A 180 4.65 0.45 -18.56
N LEU A 181 4.52 1.74 -18.16
CA LEU A 181 3.97 2.13 -16.88
C LEU A 181 2.55 2.67 -17.07
N VAL A 182 1.62 2.19 -16.26
CA VAL A 182 0.23 2.67 -16.22
C VAL A 182 -0.02 3.32 -14.88
N THR A 183 -0.45 4.59 -14.90
CA THR A 183 -0.81 5.37 -13.71
C THR A 183 -2.31 5.55 -13.61
N LEU A 184 -2.92 5.02 -12.55
CA LEU A 184 -4.36 5.13 -12.26
C LEU A 184 -4.59 5.88 -10.96
N ARG A 185 -5.72 6.65 -10.90
CA ARG A 185 -6.23 7.32 -9.68
C ARG A 185 -7.46 6.65 -9.09
N GLU A 186 -7.92 5.60 -9.70
CA GLU A 186 -9.03 4.75 -9.28
C GLU A 186 -8.60 3.28 -9.21
N GLY A 187 -9.53 2.36 -8.97
CA GLY A 187 -9.20 0.93 -8.85
C GLY A 187 -10.42 0.08 -9.15
N LYS A 188 -10.88 0.08 -10.40
CA LYS A 188 -11.98 -0.76 -10.88
C LYS A 188 -11.51 -2.19 -11.11
N PHE A 189 -12.45 -3.13 -11.19
CA PHE A 189 -12.16 -4.54 -11.38
C PHE A 189 -11.31 -4.79 -12.64
N HIS A 190 -10.12 -5.36 -12.45
CA HIS A 190 -9.12 -5.67 -13.49
C HIS A 190 -8.81 -4.50 -14.43
N GLN A 191 -8.87 -3.25 -13.96
CA GLN A 191 -8.90 -2.06 -14.79
C GLN A 191 -7.73 -1.97 -15.77
N VAL A 192 -6.48 -2.09 -15.31
CA VAL A 192 -5.28 -2.03 -16.18
C VAL A 192 -5.37 -3.06 -17.30
N LYS A 193 -5.70 -4.31 -16.96
CA LYS A 193 -5.81 -5.41 -17.94
C LYS A 193 -6.88 -5.13 -18.98
N ARG A 194 -8.04 -4.64 -18.53
CA ARG A 194 -9.18 -4.36 -19.39
C ARG A 194 -8.95 -3.17 -20.31
N MET A 195 -8.33 -2.10 -19.80
CA MET A 195 -7.99 -0.92 -20.62
C MET A 195 -7.00 -1.28 -21.72
N LEU A 196 -5.93 -2.01 -21.39
CA LEU A 196 -4.94 -2.47 -22.38
C LEU A 196 -5.53 -3.48 -23.37
N ALA A 197 -6.38 -4.40 -22.90
CA ALA A 197 -7.09 -5.35 -23.77
C ALA A 197 -8.06 -4.63 -24.75
N ALA A 198 -8.74 -3.56 -24.32
CA ALA A 198 -9.58 -2.74 -25.20
C ALA A 198 -8.79 -2.04 -26.32
N ARG A 199 -7.48 -1.85 -26.11
CA ARG A 199 -6.55 -1.39 -27.14
C ARG A 199 -5.93 -2.52 -27.98
N GLY A 200 -6.41 -3.76 -27.80
CA GLY A 200 -5.86 -4.93 -28.48
C GLY A 200 -4.46 -5.33 -27.98
N LYS A 201 -4.10 -4.94 -26.74
CA LYS A 201 -2.79 -5.18 -26.11
C LYS A 201 -2.98 -5.99 -24.81
N PRO A 202 -3.28 -7.28 -24.88
CA PRO A 202 -3.51 -8.09 -23.67
C PRO A 202 -2.27 -8.12 -22.77
N VAL A 203 -2.52 -7.96 -21.46
CA VAL A 203 -1.47 -7.96 -20.44
C VAL A 203 -0.98 -9.38 -20.20
N THR A 204 0.32 -9.60 -20.31
CA THR A 204 0.99 -10.86 -20.01
C THR A 204 1.66 -10.89 -18.65
N TYR A 205 2.01 -9.70 -18.11
CA TYR A 205 2.58 -9.54 -16.76
C TYR A 205 2.15 -8.20 -16.18
N LEU A 206 1.80 -8.17 -14.88
CA LEU A 206 1.38 -6.96 -14.18
C LEU A 206 1.97 -6.90 -12.78
N LYS A 207 2.60 -5.78 -12.45
CA LYS A 207 3.18 -5.54 -11.14
C LYS A 207 2.92 -4.10 -10.68
N ARG A 208 2.32 -3.91 -9.49
CA ARG A 208 2.22 -2.56 -8.91
C ARG A 208 3.56 -2.14 -8.32
N VAL A 209 4.16 -1.07 -8.85
CA VAL A 209 5.48 -0.57 -8.44
C VAL A 209 5.40 0.63 -7.51
N ARG A 210 4.25 1.35 -7.51
CA ARG A 210 4.04 2.52 -6.64
C ARG A 210 2.59 2.60 -6.17
N PHE A 211 2.40 3.04 -4.93
CA PHE A 211 1.10 3.37 -4.34
C PHE A 211 1.22 4.68 -3.57
N GLY A 212 0.71 5.77 -4.13
CA GLY A 212 0.95 7.11 -3.64
C GLY A 212 2.45 7.42 -3.55
N PRO A 213 2.95 7.85 -2.39
CA PRO A 213 4.39 8.11 -2.19
C PRO A 213 5.21 6.83 -1.99
N LEU A 214 4.58 5.69 -1.73
CA LEU A 214 5.29 4.44 -1.50
C LEU A 214 5.76 3.85 -2.82
N VAL A 215 7.07 3.59 -2.92
CA VAL A 215 7.70 2.90 -4.04
C VAL A 215 8.11 1.51 -3.58
N LEU A 216 7.88 0.51 -4.41
CA LEU A 216 8.31 -0.86 -4.12
C LEU A 216 9.84 -0.90 -4.03
N ASP A 217 10.35 -1.32 -2.88
CA ASP A 217 11.78 -1.48 -2.67
C ASP A 217 12.31 -2.61 -3.58
N SER A 218 13.33 -2.30 -4.39
CA SER A 218 13.95 -3.27 -5.29
C SER A 218 14.69 -4.41 -4.57
N GLY A 219 15.06 -4.20 -3.30
CA GLY A 219 15.67 -5.20 -2.43
C GLY A 219 14.67 -6.22 -1.86
N LEU A 220 13.36 -5.95 -1.97
CA LEU A 220 12.33 -6.89 -1.52
C LEU A 220 12.17 -8.04 -2.53
N GLU A 221 12.51 -9.26 -2.11
CA GLU A 221 12.28 -10.46 -2.92
C GLU A 221 10.79 -10.80 -3.05
N ARG A 222 10.39 -11.48 -4.13
CA ARG A 222 8.98 -11.80 -4.45
C ARG A 222 8.30 -12.77 -3.47
N LYS A 223 9.05 -13.39 -2.57
CA LYS A 223 8.52 -14.33 -1.57
C LYS A 223 9.00 -13.90 -0.20
N ASN A 224 8.11 -13.47 0.68
CA ASN A 224 8.37 -13.15 2.10
C ASN A 224 9.02 -11.78 2.39
N SER A 225 9.03 -10.84 1.48
CA SER A 225 9.66 -9.56 1.73
C SER A 225 8.68 -8.63 2.41
N LEU A 226 8.86 -8.50 3.72
CA LEU A 226 8.08 -7.64 4.59
C LEU A 226 8.99 -6.54 5.12
N GLN A 227 8.66 -5.31 4.84
CA GLN A 227 9.30 -4.16 5.47
C GLN A 227 8.32 -3.52 6.45
N ILE A 228 8.63 -3.59 7.75
CA ILE A 228 7.89 -2.84 8.76
C ILE A 228 8.32 -1.38 8.64
N MET A 229 7.36 -0.51 8.36
CA MET A 229 7.63 0.91 8.13
C MET A 229 7.36 1.70 9.41
N SER A 230 8.19 2.68 9.69
CA SER A 230 7.95 3.62 10.77
C SER A 230 6.90 4.66 10.38
N LYS A 231 6.04 5.02 11.33
CA LYS A 231 4.86 5.88 11.17
C LYS A 231 5.09 7.26 10.50
N PRO A 232 6.13 8.04 10.80
CA PRO A 232 6.22 9.43 10.37
C PRO A 232 6.33 9.62 8.86
N SER A 233 7.13 8.78 8.17
CA SER A 233 7.43 8.96 6.76
C SER A 233 6.24 8.64 5.84
N ILE A 234 5.42 7.64 6.16
CA ILE A 234 4.26 7.26 5.34
C ILE A 234 3.17 8.32 5.44
N ILE A 235 2.79 8.71 6.67
CA ILE A 235 1.66 9.62 6.90
C ILE A 235 1.97 11.03 6.38
N ILE A 236 3.18 11.53 6.60
CA ILE A 236 3.60 12.85 6.10
C ILE A 236 3.59 12.85 4.58
N SER A 237 4.13 11.82 3.95
CA SER A 237 4.16 11.70 2.49
C SER A 237 2.76 11.59 1.88
N PHE A 238 1.85 10.82 2.47
CA PHE A 238 0.45 10.74 2.02
C PHE A 238 -0.31 12.04 2.24
N ASN A 239 -0.14 12.70 3.38
CA ASN A 239 -0.79 13.97 3.66
C ASN A 239 -0.30 15.09 2.71
N GLN A 240 0.97 15.11 2.36
CA GLN A 240 1.52 16.07 1.39
C GLN A 240 0.91 15.86 -0.01
N GLN A 241 0.81 14.61 -0.47
CA GLN A 241 0.21 14.31 -1.78
C GLN A 241 -1.28 14.67 -1.82
N VAL A 242 -2.03 14.36 -0.77
CA VAL A 242 -3.45 14.74 -0.63
C VAL A 242 -3.62 16.25 -0.58
N ALA A 243 -2.77 16.99 0.12
CA ALA A 243 -2.80 18.44 0.20
C ALA A 243 -2.50 19.10 -1.16
N GLN A 244 -1.56 18.57 -1.93
CA GLN A 244 -1.27 19.05 -3.29
C GLN A 244 -2.45 18.83 -4.24
N THR A 245 -3.10 17.67 -4.19
CA THR A 245 -4.28 17.37 -5.02
C THR A 245 -5.48 18.27 -4.66
N THR A 246 -5.61 18.67 -3.41
CA THR A 246 -6.70 19.56 -2.94
C THR A 246 -6.44 21.03 -3.31
N ARG A 247 -5.19 21.49 -3.34
CA ARG A 247 -4.85 22.88 -3.70
C ARG A 247 -5.10 23.22 -5.17
N VAL A 248 -5.00 22.25 -6.08
CA VAL A 248 -5.26 22.47 -7.51
C VAL A 248 -6.75 22.74 -7.82
N ARG A 249 -7.66 22.44 -6.87
CA ARG A 249 -9.11 22.63 -7.05
C ARG A 249 -9.68 24.00 -6.59
N VAL A 250 -8.88 24.85 -5.96
CA VAL A 250 -9.38 26.11 -5.35
C VAL A 250 -9.06 27.36 -6.20
N SER A 251 -8.25 27.26 -7.25
CA SER A 251 -8.07 28.37 -8.20
C SER A 251 -8.99 28.22 -9.40
N GLY A 252 -10.26 28.65 -9.22
CA GLY A 252 -11.12 28.99 -10.34
C GLY A 252 -10.55 30.19 -11.08
N GLY A 253 -10.15 30.00 -12.35
CA GLY A 253 -9.68 31.05 -13.23
C GLY A 253 -9.24 30.42 -14.54
N THR A 254 -10.05 30.63 -15.59
CA THR A 254 -9.79 30.61 -17.03
C THR A 254 -8.78 29.57 -17.56
N PRO A 255 -9.11 28.79 -18.60
CA PRO A 255 -8.17 27.86 -19.22
C PRO A 255 -7.09 28.61 -19.94
N CYS A 256 -5.94 28.80 -19.33
CA CYS A 256 -4.72 29.14 -20.04
C CYS A 256 -4.10 27.86 -20.59
N GLN A 257 -3.98 27.82 -21.90
CA GLN A 257 -3.01 26.96 -22.57
C GLN A 257 -1.64 27.18 -21.92
N GLY A 258 -1.06 26.13 -21.34
CA GLY A 258 0.20 26.23 -20.62
C GLY A 258 0.77 24.85 -20.35
N GLU A 259 1.68 24.50 -21.20
CA GLU A 259 2.82 23.59 -21.07
C GLU A 259 2.89 22.82 -19.75
N PHE A 260 2.65 21.52 -19.84
CA PHE A 260 3.10 20.58 -18.83
C PHE A 260 4.63 20.69 -18.75
N SER A 261 5.10 21.49 -17.79
CA SER A 261 6.49 21.56 -17.41
C SER A 261 6.98 20.13 -17.09
N ARG A 262 7.88 19.67 -17.94
CA ARG A 262 8.73 18.52 -17.70
C ARG A 262 9.53 18.80 -16.42
N THR A 263 9.02 18.37 -15.27
CA THR A 263 9.88 18.16 -14.11
C THR A 263 10.80 17.00 -14.45
N SER A 264 11.99 17.34 -14.90
CA SER A 264 13.18 16.49 -14.94
C SER A 264 13.35 15.83 -13.58
N PHE A 265 12.84 14.63 -13.42
CA PHE A 265 13.32 13.75 -12.37
C PHE A 265 14.69 13.24 -12.81
N CYS A 266 15.69 13.88 -12.21
CA CYS A 266 17.10 13.56 -12.32
C CYS A 266 17.32 12.05 -12.26
N ASN A 267 17.78 11.53 -13.37
CA ASN A 267 18.19 10.17 -13.62
C ASN A 267 19.51 9.91 -12.88
N SER A 268 19.44 9.51 -11.60
CA SER A 268 20.61 9.00 -10.92
C SER A 268 20.22 7.80 -10.07
N ARG A 269 20.49 6.62 -10.61
CA ARG A 269 20.44 5.27 -10.08
C ARG A 269 19.35 4.34 -10.66
N MET A 270 19.29 4.23 -11.98
CA MET A 270 18.88 2.99 -12.61
C MET A 270 20.02 2.52 -13.51
N ARG A 271 21.10 2.06 -12.91
CA ARG A 271 22.10 1.25 -13.63
C ARG A 271 21.81 -0.23 -13.38
N SER A 272 21.71 -0.95 -14.51
CA SER A 272 21.81 -2.39 -14.68
C SER A 272 20.73 -3.27 -14.04
N ILE A 273 19.68 -3.54 -14.84
CA ILE A 273 19.01 -4.84 -14.79
C ILE A 273 19.90 -5.79 -15.61
N PRO A 274 20.43 -6.89 -15.07
CA PRO A 274 21.17 -7.86 -15.87
C PRO A 274 20.21 -8.52 -16.85
N ARG A 275 20.58 -8.50 -18.13
CA ARG A 275 20.02 -9.39 -19.15
C ARG A 275 20.48 -10.80 -18.81
N SER A 276 19.61 -11.66 -18.39
CA SER A 276 19.81 -13.10 -18.40
C SER A 276 19.24 -13.66 -19.69
N ALA A 277 20.11 -14.35 -20.41
CA ALA A 277 19.80 -15.13 -21.59
C ALA A 277 18.75 -16.21 -21.34
#